data_95100d0f391d89ee61f045172c182c53
#
_entry.id   95100d0f391d89ee61f045172c182c53
#
_cell.length_a   1.000
_cell.length_b   1.000
_cell.length_c   1.000
_cell.angle_alpha   90.00
_cell.angle_beta   90.00
_cell.angle_gamma   90.00
#
_symmetry.space_group_name_H-M   'P 1'
#
loop_
_entity.id
_entity.type
_entity.pdbx_description
1 polymer ?
#
loop_
_entity_poly.entity_id
_entity_poly.type
_entity_poly.pdbx_seq_one_letter_code
_entity_poly.pdbx_strand_id
1 'polypeptide(L)'
;WQGEPVFPNWKGYVDDTLAMNHMYTFVGYAGQGTLCVEPEAGVTGFNLFVNNRQINTAAMAAGGVWNVDISGQTINGRNTIQVGGIRPRGKKVTVRVGYPTVQEGSLQDVGIDRDALELLEQIVQADVNNGFPSAQMAIVKNGKLVYQNAWGKVNSYNPDGTPKTDSPAVTNDTLYDLASNTKMYTANYALQYLVTQGKANLDSRLVDLLGSAFVEDTIDITYNGYENPGLKVNKQWKAELTLRDILRHQAGFPADPQYHNDSFDQCAQKTVPGATNVLFSGWDGSAATRAATLKSIFKTPLMYKPGTKTVYSDVDYMLLAFAIEAITGKGLDAFLKETFWDPMGLTHTTYNPLLNGFAANDCAATELNGNTRDGAISFTGVRTATIQGQVHDEKCYYAMGGISGHAGLFSNATELAKLASVMLTGGYGENRYFSRNVMDAFTAPKKEDAANWGLGWWREGDNQRCWYFGTQAPSNTIGHQGWTGTLTMIDPVENLVVVYLTNKINSPVTDKAANPNNFNGNWYTASTLGFVAQLLYQGLQNHGTDPNNAYSALLEDMAESKFALVAEGGSVPATHPLVRSGYAVLEAMAAHANSTHSYMDRNYFNDALTLLDDTRDAEELAKLKKMLNKF
;
A
#
# COMPACT_ATOMS: atom_id res chain seq x y z
N TRP A 1 -6.65 -11.95 -26.26
CA TRP A 1 -5.31 -11.72 -25.79
C TRP A 1 -4.99 -10.22 -25.83
N GLN A 2 -4.69 -9.66 -24.68
CA GLN A 2 -4.56 -8.21 -24.53
C GLN A 2 -3.21 -7.82 -23.94
N GLY A 3 -2.21 -8.64 -24.17
CA GLY A 3 -0.87 -8.24 -23.81
C GLY A 3 -0.52 -6.89 -24.41
N GLU A 4 0.20 -6.07 -23.69
CA GLU A 4 0.69 -4.81 -24.23
C GLU A 4 1.52 -5.09 -25.48
N PRO A 5 1.40 -4.29 -26.55
CA PRO A 5 2.47 -4.23 -27.54
C PRO A 5 3.74 -3.87 -26.76
N VAL A 6 4.71 -4.78 -26.77
CA VAL A 6 5.92 -4.64 -25.96
C VAL A 6 6.66 -3.34 -26.32
N PHE A 7 6.49 -2.89 -27.56
CA PHE A 7 7.11 -1.70 -28.07
C PHE A 7 6.07 -0.81 -28.74
N PRO A 8 5.72 0.33 -28.17
CA PRO A 8 4.67 1.17 -28.71
C PRO A 8 4.81 1.52 -30.19
N ASN A 9 6.03 1.63 -30.68
CA ASN A 9 6.32 2.04 -32.05
C ASN A 9 7.03 0.96 -32.87
N TRP A 10 7.10 -0.27 -32.41
CA TRP A 10 7.93 -1.25 -33.07
C TRP A 10 7.43 -1.66 -34.45
N LYS A 11 6.16 -1.49 -34.75
CA LYS A 11 5.65 -1.68 -36.12
C LYS A 11 6.40 -0.86 -37.16
N GLY A 12 6.97 0.25 -36.77
CA GLY A 12 7.80 1.07 -37.65
C GLY A 12 9.18 0.48 -37.95
N TYR A 13 9.61 -0.51 -37.17
CA TYR A 13 10.94 -1.10 -37.32
C TYR A 13 10.95 -2.41 -38.11
N VAL A 14 9.81 -3.07 -38.24
CA VAL A 14 9.76 -4.45 -38.69
C VAL A 14 9.81 -4.61 -40.21
N ASP A 15 9.72 -3.55 -40.95
CA ASP A 15 9.85 -3.55 -42.40
C ASP A 15 11.27 -3.19 -42.88
N ASP A 16 12.20 -2.92 -41.97
CA ASP A 16 13.57 -2.54 -42.27
C ASP A 16 14.55 -3.63 -41.86
N THR A 17 15.54 -3.86 -42.68
CA THR A 17 16.63 -4.77 -42.36
C THR A 17 17.45 -4.33 -41.15
N LEU A 18 17.48 -3.05 -40.86
CA LEU A 18 18.13 -2.49 -39.68
C LEU A 18 17.42 -2.85 -38.38
N ALA A 19 16.13 -3.18 -38.43
CA ALA A 19 15.36 -3.64 -37.27
C ALA A 19 15.93 -4.91 -36.63
N MET A 20 16.70 -5.70 -37.36
CA MET A 20 17.38 -6.88 -36.82
C MET A 20 18.28 -6.58 -35.63
N ASN A 21 18.74 -5.36 -35.51
CA ASN A 21 19.61 -4.92 -34.42
C ASN A 21 18.86 -4.34 -33.22
N HIS A 22 17.54 -4.19 -33.33
CA HIS A 22 16.72 -3.69 -32.23
C HIS A 22 16.36 -4.79 -31.26
N MET A 23 16.59 -4.52 -29.99
CA MET A 23 16.27 -5.40 -28.89
C MET A 23 15.35 -4.67 -27.92
N TYR A 24 14.27 -5.33 -27.54
CA TYR A 24 13.25 -4.78 -26.66
C TYR A 24 13.13 -5.64 -25.41
N THR A 25 12.60 -5.06 -24.33
CA THR A 25 12.56 -5.74 -23.05
C THR A 25 11.16 -5.76 -22.44
N PHE A 26 10.91 -6.82 -21.68
CA PHE A 26 9.73 -6.93 -20.83
C PHE A 26 10.09 -7.61 -19.52
N VAL A 27 9.30 -7.37 -18.47
CA VAL A 27 9.42 -8.08 -17.21
C VAL A 27 8.58 -9.34 -17.28
N GLY A 28 9.19 -10.47 -16.95
CA GLY A 28 8.54 -11.78 -16.93
C GLY A 28 9.09 -12.64 -15.82
N TYR A 29 8.61 -13.88 -15.76
CA TYR A 29 9.03 -14.85 -14.76
C TYR A 29 9.29 -16.20 -15.42
N ALA A 30 10.30 -16.92 -14.91
CA ALA A 30 10.64 -18.24 -15.37
C ALA A 30 9.45 -19.19 -15.30
N GLY A 31 9.22 -19.95 -16.35
CA GLY A 31 8.11 -20.89 -16.43
C GLY A 31 6.78 -20.29 -16.86
N GLN A 32 6.70 -19.00 -17.13
CA GLN A 32 5.53 -18.32 -17.67
C GLN A 32 5.89 -17.50 -18.91
N GLY A 33 5.02 -17.47 -19.90
CA GLY A 33 5.16 -16.57 -21.02
C GLY A 33 4.44 -17.07 -22.28
N THR A 34 3.70 -16.15 -22.90
CA THR A 34 3.04 -16.38 -24.18
C THR A 34 3.30 -15.18 -25.08
N LEU A 35 3.71 -15.44 -26.31
CA LEU A 35 3.81 -14.44 -27.38
C LEU A 35 2.63 -14.59 -28.32
N CYS A 36 1.95 -13.49 -28.62
CA CYS A 36 1.05 -13.38 -29.74
C CYS A 36 1.80 -12.73 -30.90
N VAL A 37 1.91 -13.43 -32.01
CA VAL A 37 2.62 -12.98 -33.21
C VAL A 37 1.62 -12.85 -34.36
N GLU A 38 1.54 -11.67 -34.96
CA GLU A 38 0.62 -11.36 -36.05
C GLU A 38 1.41 -10.85 -37.26
N PRO A 39 1.85 -11.73 -38.17
CA PRO A 39 2.44 -11.31 -39.44
C PRO A 39 1.36 -10.65 -40.32
N GLU A 40 1.71 -9.56 -40.96
CA GLU A 40 0.88 -8.97 -42.02
C GLU A 40 0.70 -9.94 -43.18
N ALA A 41 -0.45 -9.89 -43.83
CA ALA A 41 -0.70 -10.73 -45.03
C ALA A 41 0.39 -10.52 -46.09
N GLY A 42 0.92 -11.63 -46.60
CA GLY A 42 1.99 -11.62 -47.60
C GLY A 42 3.42 -11.63 -47.04
N VAL A 43 3.60 -11.71 -45.72
CA VAL A 43 4.90 -11.98 -45.10
C VAL A 43 5.35 -13.38 -45.48
N THR A 44 6.57 -13.51 -45.96
CA THR A 44 7.15 -14.80 -46.40
C THR A 44 8.21 -15.33 -45.43
N GLY A 45 8.69 -14.52 -44.51
CA GLY A 45 9.63 -14.94 -43.49
C GLY A 45 10.09 -13.80 -42.60
N PHE A 46 10.53 -14.12 -41.40
CA PHE A 46 11.15 -13.24 -40.43
C PHE A 46 11.87 -14.04 -39.36
N ASN A 47 12.73 -13.40 -38.59
CA ASN A 47 13.42 -13.97 -37.44
C ASN A 47 12.87 -13.40 -36.14
N LEU A 48 12.67 -14.27 -35.16
CA LEU A 48 12.19 -13.92 -33.83
C LEU A 48 13.02 -14.60 -32.76
N PHE A 49 13.50 -13.85 -31.78
CA PHE A 49 14.30 -14.37 -30.67
C PHE A 49 13.72 -13.91 -29.34
N VAL A 50 13.72 -14.80 -28.37
CA VAL A 50 13.43 -14.49 -26.98
C VAL A 50 14.65 -14.90 -26.15
N ASN A 51 15.24 -13.96 -25.41
CA ASN A 51 16.46 -14.18 -24.64
C ASN A 51 17.57 -14.89 -25.47
N ASN A 52 17.78 -14.39 -26.69
CA ASN A 52 18.74 -14.90 -27.67
C ASN A 52 18.45 -16.35 -28.18
N ARG A 53 17.30 -16.90 -27.87
CA ARG A 53 16.87 -18.21 -28.42
C ARG A 53 15.88 -18.00 -29.55
N GLN A 54 16.18 -18.59 -30.70
CA GLN A 54 15.34 -18.45 -31.88
C GLN A 54 14.02 -19.19 -31.71
N ILE A 55 12.93 -18.53 -32.08
CA ILE A 55 11.61 -19.13 -32.22
C ILE A 55 11.41 -19.55 -33.66
N ASN A 56 10.87 -20.75 -33.88
CA ASN A 56 10.55 -21.23 -35.21
C ASN A 56 9.33 -20.48 -35.77
N THR A 57 9.56 -19.68 -36.82
CA THR A 57 8.53 -18.86 -37.45
C THR A 57 8.08 -19.38 -38.81
N ALA A 58 8.55 -20.54 -39.26
CA ALA A 58 8.31 -21.05 -40.61
C ALA A 58 6.81 -21.20 -40.93
N ALA A 59 6.01 -21.69 -40.01
CA ALA A 59 4.55 -21.83 -40.18
C ALA A 59 3.83 -20.49 -40.21
N MET A 60 4.40 -19.44 -39.66
CA MET A 60 3.77 -18.12 -39.52
C MET A 60 3.77 -17.33 -40.83
N ALA A 61 4.52 -17.75 -41.83
CA ALA A 61 4.54 -17.12 -43.16
C ALA A 61 3.18 -17.16 -43.87
N ALA A 62 2.27 -18.02 -43.44
CA ALA A 62 0.91 -18.05 -43.96
C ALA A 62 0.01 -16.88 -43.51
N GLY A 63 0.49 -16.00 -42.61
CA GLY A 63 -0.27 -14.96 -41.96
C GLY A 63 -1.12 -15.50 -40.80
N GLY A 64 -1.99 -14.64 -40.25
CA GLY A 64 -2.87 -14.99 -39.12
C GLY A 64 -2.30 -14.63 -37.76
N VAL A 65 -2.95 -15.11 -36.71
CA VAL A 65 -2.57 -14.89 -35.32
C VAL A 65 -2.00 -16.17 -34.73
N TRP A 66 -0.81 -16.07 -34.17
CA TRP A 66 -0.07 -17.20 -33.62
C TRP A 66 0.25 -16.97 -32.16
N ASN A 67 -0.20 -17.88 -31.29
CA ASN A 67 0.15 -17.87 -29.87
C ASN A 67 1.29 -18.87 -29.63
N VAL A 68 2.42 -18.36 -29.20
CA VAL A 68 3.64 -19.12 -28.97
C VAL A 68 3.92 -19.21 -27.49
N ASP A 69 4.04 -20.42 -26.97
CA ASP A 69 4.51 -20.67 -25.61
C ASP A 69 6.01 -20.37 -25.51
N ILE A 70 6.37 -19.41 -24.68
CA ILE A 70 7.76 -19.04 -24.41
C ILE A 70 8.16 -19.31 -22.95
N SER A 71 7.37 -20.10 -22.23
CA SER A 71 7.64 -20.44 -20.82
C SER A 71 9.00 -21.10 -20.61
N GLY A 72 9.51 -21.80 -21.61
CA GLY A 72 10.86 -22.40 -21.60
C GLY A 72 12.00 -21.42 -21.85
N GLN A 73 11.73 -20.22 -22.34
CA GLN A 73 12.73 -19.19 -22.65
C GLN A 73 12.75 -18.04 -21.65
N THR A 74 11.68 -17.82 -20.91
CA THR A 74 11.59 -16.72 -19.95
C THR A 74 12.46 -16.93 -18.72
N ILE A 75 12.95 -15.82 -18.19
CA ILE A 75 13.69 -15.76 -16.93
C ILE A 75 13.00 -14.79 -15.97
N ASN A 76 13.32 -14.89 -14.70
CA ASN A 76 12.82 -13.93 -13.71
C ASN A 76 13.42 -12.54 -13.95
N GLY A 77 12.55 -11.54 -14.04
CA GLY A 77 12.93 -10.17 -14.27
C GLY A 77 12.96 -9.77 -15.74
N ARG A 78 14.04 -9.15 -16.18
CA ARG A 78 14.17 -8.58 -17.52
C ARG A 78 14.41 -9.65 -18.58
N ASN A 79 13.49 -9.73 -19.53
CA ASN A 79 13.58 -10.57 -20.72
C ASN A 79 13.76 -9.71 -21.96
N THR A 80 14.29 -10.29 -23.04
CA THR A 80 14.50 -9.60 -24.30
C THR A 80 13.74 -10.26 -25.44
N ILE A 81 13.22 -9.45 -26.37
CA ILE A 81 12.68 -9.89 -27.64
C ILE A 81 13.43 -9.16 -28.76
N GLN A 82 13.76 -9.89 -29.80
CA GLN A 82 14.34 -9.34 -31.00
C GLN A 82 13.61 -9.88 -32.22
N VAL A 83 13.25 -9.01 -33.14
CA VAL A 83 12.65 -9.38 -34.42
C VAL A 83 13.37 -8.70 -35.56
N GLY A 84 13.48 -9.33 -36.67
CA GLY A 84 14.12 -8.75 -37.84
C GLY A 84 14.04 -9.66 -39.07
N GLY A 85 14.64 -9.20 -40.17
CA GLY A 85 14.67 -9.95 -41.42
C GLY A 85 13.29 -10.18 -42.04
N ILE A 86 12.34 -9.29 -41.82
CA ILE A 86 10.97 -9.39 -42.35
C ILE A 86 11.00 -9.30 -43.88
N ARG A 87 10.34 -10.23 -44.51
CA ARG A 87 10.24 -10.31 -45.97
C ARG A 87 8.81 -10.53 -46.43
N PRO A 88 8.35 -9.92 -47.54
CA PRO A 88 9.08 -8.91 -48.33
C PRO A 88 9.32 -7.62 -47.53
N ARG A 89 10.29 -6.85 -47.99
CA ARG A 89 10.55 -5.53 -47.40
C ARG A 89 9.29 -4.68 -47.45
N GLY A 90 9.02 -3.92 -46.37
CA GLY A 90 7.83 -3.11 -46.22
C GLY A 90 6.64 -3.80 -45.54
N LYS A 91 6.74 -5.10 -45.30
CA LYS A 91 5.76 -5.86 -44.52
C LYS A 91 6.01 -5.72 -43.01
N LYS A 92 4.98 -5.98 -42.20
CA LYS A 92 5.00 -5.82 -40.75
C LYS A 92 4.67 -7.12 -40.03
N VAL A 93 5.28 -7.27 -38.87
CA VAL A 93 4.93 -8.31 -37.88
C VAL A 93 4.66 -7.62 -36.56
N THR A 94 3.51 -7.89 -35.97
CA THR A 94 3.17 -7.39 -34.64
C THR A 94 3.39 -8.48 -33.60
N VAL A 95 4.05 -8.15 -32.50
CA VAL A 95 4.27 -9.06 -31.38
C VAL A 95 3.76 -8.45 -30.09
N ARG A 96 3.10 -9.26 -29.27
CA ARG A 96 2.65 -8.88 -27.94
C ARG A 96 3.01 -9.97 -26.96
N VAL A 97 3.30 -9.60 -25.72
CA VAL A 97 3.58 -10.53 -24.63
C VAL A 97 2.39 -10.58 -23.70
N GLY A 98 1.95 -11.78 -23.29
CA GLY A 98 1.00 -11.95 -22.20
C GLY A 98 1.67 -11.68 -20.86
N TYR A 99 0.93 -11.10 -19.94
CA TYR A 99 1.44 -10.79 -18.60
C TYR A 99 1.41 -12.04 -17.72
N PRO A 100 2.39 -12.22 -16.81
CA PRO A 100 2.32 -13.28 -15.83
C PRO A 100 1.14 -13.10 -14.88
N THR A 101 0.62 -14.24 -14.40
CA THR A 101 -0.32 -14.30 -13.28
C THR A 101 0.40 -14.86 -12.07
N VAL A 102 -0.15 -14.63 -10.87
CA VAL A 102 0.42 -15.20 -9.65
C VAL A 102 0.08 -16.68 -9.57
N GLN A 103 1.11 -17.50 -9.51
CA GLN A 103 1.03 -18.95 -9.38
C GLN A 103 1.34 -19.38 -7.95
N GLU A 104 0.92 -20.58 -7.56
CA GLU A 104 1.34 -21.18 -6.31
C GLU A 104 2.83 -21.56 -6.35
N GLY A 105 3.50 -21.38 -5.23
CA GLY A 105 4.91 -21.73 -5.07
C GLY A 105 5.30 -21.90 -3.62
N SER A 106 6.56 -22.23 -3.40
CA SER A 106 7.14 -22.38 -2.07
C SER A 106 8.26 -21.37 -1.82
N LEU A 107 8.61 -21.16 -0.57
CA LEU A 107 9.77 -20.34 -0.19
C LEU A 107 11.06 -20.85 -0.83
N GLN A 108 11.22 -22.18 -0.87
CA GLN A 108 12.38 -22.82 -1.48
C GLN A 108 12.49 -22.53 -2.99
N ASP A 109 11.36 -22.50 -3.71
CA ASP A 109 11.33 -22.23 -5.16
C ASP A 109 11.96 -20.87 -5.51
N VAL A 110 11.92 -19.92 -4.58
CA VAL A 110 12.34 -18.53 -4.79
C VAL A 110 13.55 -18.13 -3.94
N GLY A 111 14.16 -19.08 -3.24
CA GLY A 111 15.37 -18.85 -2.47
C GLY A 111 15.17 -18.07 -1.17
N ILE A 112 14.02 -18.19 -0.53
CA ILE A 112 13.76 -17.59 0.78
C ILE A 112 13.96 -18.67 1.86
N ASP A 113 14.84 -18.38 2.82
CA ASP A 113 15.06 -19.23 3.99
C ASP A 113 13.88 -19.17 4.95
N ARG A 114 13.32 -20.31 5.27
CA ARG A 114 12.18 -20.40 6.19
C ARG A 114 12.53 -19.96 7.60
N ASP A 115 13.76 -20.11 8.06
CA ASP A 115 14.17 -19.77 9.43
C ASP A 115 13.90 -18.29 9.77
N ALA A 116 14.08 -17.39 8.80
CA ALA A 116 13.78 -15.98 9.00
C ALA A 116 12.28 -15.72 9.21
N LEU A 117 11.43 -16.42 8.46
CA LEU A 117 9.98 -16.30 8.63
C LEU A 117 9.49 -17.00 9.90
N GLU A 118 10.18 -18.02 10.36
CA GLU A 118 9.88 -18.66 11.64
C GLU A 118 10.05 -17.68 12.80
N LEU A 119 11.10 -16.86 12.79
CA LEU A 119 11.25 -15.80 13.80
C LEU A 119 10.13 -14.78 13.72
N LEU A 120 9.75 -14.35 12.52
CA LEU A 120 8.61 -13.46 12.31
C LEU A 120 7.33 -14.06 12.92
N GLU A 121 7.05 -15.32 12.65
CA GLU A 121 5.89 -16.04 13.18
C GLU A 121 5.92 -16.06 14.71
N GLN A 122 7.08 -16.32 15.31
CA GLN A 122 7.25 -16.35 16.77
C GLN A 122 7.04 -14.98 17.39
N ILE A 123 7.53 -13.91 16.77
CA ILE A 123 7.32 -12.53 17.24
C ILE A 123 5.84 -12.16 17.22
N VAL A 124 5.18 -12.37 16.09
CA VAL A 124 3.76 -12.04 15.95
C VAL A 124 2.91 -12.87 16.91
N GLN A 125 3.21 -14.16 17.05
CA GLN A 125 2.48 -15.03 17.98
C GLN A 125 2.68 -14.61 19.44
N ALA A 126 3.90 -14.21 19.82
CA ALA A 126 4.17 -13.69 21.16
C ALA A 126 3.36 -12.43 21.46
N ASP A 127 3.29 -11.51 20.49
CA ASP A 127 2.49 -10.30 20.63
C ASP A 127 0.99 -10.61 20.73
N VAL A 128 0.48 -11.50 19.89
CA VAL A 128 -0.93 -11.93 19.92
C VAL A 128 -1.27 -12.58 21.25
N ASN A 129 -0.40 -13.44 21.79
CA ASN A 129 -0.58 -14.06 23.09
C ASN A 129 -0.64 -13.03 24.23
N ASN A 130 -0.07 -11.87 24.04
CA ASN A 130 -0.02 -10.78 25.01
C ASN A 130 -0.95 -9.61 24.67
N GLY A 131 -1.92 -9.80 23.77
CA GLY A 131 -2.99 -8.85 23.54
C GLY A 131 -2.97 -8.10 22.20
N PHE A 132 -1.99 -8.34 21.32
CA PHE A 132 -2.05 -7.79 19.96
C PHE A 132 -3.22 -8.41 19.19
N PRO A 133 -4.04 -7.62 18.49
CA PRO A 133 -5.30 -8.13 17.94
C PRO A 133 -5.13 -9.22 16.89
N SER A 134 -4.54 -8.89 15.77
CA SER A 134 -4.33 -9.84 14.67
C SER A 134 -3.37 -9.31 13.62
N ALA A 135 -2.85 -10.22 12.81
CA ALA A 135 -2.09 -9.93 11.62
C ALA A 135 -2.37 -10.94 10.51
N GLN A 136 -2.14 -10.52 9.28
CA GLN A 136 -2.24 -11.35 8.09
C GLN A 136 -1.13 -10.95 7.12
N MET A 137 -0.54 -11.91 6.43
CA MET A 137 0.60 -11.65 5.55
C MET A 137 0.54 -12.51 4.30
N ALA A 138 1.02 -11.93 3.19
CA ALA A 138 1.28 -12.64 1.95
C ALA A 138 2.58 -12.15 1.31
N ILE A 139 3.32 -13.07 0.72
CA ILE A 139 4.54 -12.79 -0.04
C ILE A 139 4.37 -13.36 -1.44
N VAL A 140 4.58 -12.52 -2.46
CA VAL A 140 4.69 -12.91 -3.85
C VAL A 140 6.10 -12.59 -4.33
N LYS A 141 6.80 -13.59 -4.84
CA LYS A 141 8.14 -13.42 -5.40
C LYS A 141 8.25 -14.16 -6.72
N ASN A 142 8.81 -13.48 -7.73
CA ASN A 142 8.94 -14.03 -9.08
C ASN A 142 7.61 -14.59 -9.63
N GLY A 143 6.51 -13.88 -9.36
CA GLY A 143 5.18 -14.28 -9.79
C GLY A 143 4.57 -15.48 -9.06
N LYS A 144 5.11 -15.86 -7.91
CA LYS A 144 4.61 -16.97 -7.09
C LYS A 144 4.18 -16.52 -5.71
N LEU A 145 3.00 -16.94 -5.29
CA LEU A 145 2.55 -16.83 -3.91
C LEU A 145 3.28 -17.89 -3.09
N VAL A 146 4.28 -17.48 -2.32
CA VAL A 146 5.17 -18.39 -1.62
C VAL A 146 4.94 -18.45 -0.12
N TYR A 147 4.17 -17.51 0.41
CA TYR A 147 3.85 -17.43 1.82
C TYR A 147 2.53 -16.73 2.05
N GLN A 148 1.71 -17.27 2.93
CA GLN A 148 0.54 -16.62 3.50
C GLN A 148 0.30 -17.16 4.91
N ASN A 149 -0.06 -16.28 5.83
CA ASN A 149 -0.35 -16.63 7.20
C ASN A 149 -1.31 -15.62 7.86
N ALA A 150 -1.94 -16.04 8.94
CA ALA A 150 -2.85 -15.23 9.73
C ALA A 150 -2.73 -15.60 11.21
N TRP A 151 -2.80 -14.58 12.08
CA TRP A 151 -2.65 -14.72 13.53
C TRP A 151 -3.69 -13.88 14.25
N GLY A 152 -4.19 -14.36 15.38
CA GLY A 152 -5.08 -13.59 16.25
C GLY A 152 -6.55 -13.76 15.93
N LYS A 153 -7.36 -12.81 16.38
CA LYS A 153 -8.81 -12.85 16.33
C LYS A 153 -9.38 -11.65 15.58
N VAL A 154 -10.56 -11.82 14.99
CA VAL A 154 -11.21 -10.74 14.22
C VAL A 154 -11.62 -9.56 15.11
N ASN A 155 -11.92 -9.79 16.39
CA ASN A 155 -12.27 -8.75 17.37
C ASN A 155 -11.78 -9.17 18.75
N SER A 156 -10.72 -8.53 19.23
CA SER A 156 -9.96 -9.01 20.40
C SER A 156 -10.40 -8.42 21.72
N TYR A 157 -11.20 -7.34 21.72
CA TYR A 157 -11.57 -6.64 22.95
C TYR A 157 -13.05 -6.28 22.98
N ASN A 158 -13.61 -6.29 24.19
CA ASN A 158 -14.90 -5.66 24.47
C ASN A 158 -14.75 -4.12 24.48
N PRO A 159 -15.85 -3.36 24.32
CA PRO A 159 -15.78 -1.90 24.35
C PRO A 159 -15.15 -1.30 25.60
N ASP A 160 -15.21 -1.99 26.74
CA ASP A 160 -14.57 -1.56 28.01
C ASP A 160 -13.06 -1.86 28.06
N GLY A 161 -12.49 -2.43 27.00
CA GLY A 161 -11.08 -2.79 26.92
C GLY A 161 -10.71 -4.13 27.53
N THR A 162 -11.66 -4.90 28.04
CA THR A 162 -11.41 -6.26 28.50
C THR A 162 -11.26 -7.23 27.33
N PRO A 163 -10.43 -8.29 27.45
CA PRO A 163 -10.28 -9.28 26.39
C PRO A 163 -11.61 -9.96 26.04
N LYS A 164 -11.85 -10.10 24.74
CA LYS A 164 -13.02 -10.80 24.21
C LYS A 164 -12.69 -12.29 24.06
N THR A 165 -13.57 -13.15 24.55
CA THR A 165 -13.32 -14.60 24.63
C THR A 165 -13.99 -15.41 23.53
N ASP A 166 -14.97 -14.84 22.83
CA ASP A 166 -15.86 -15.51 21.88
C ASP A 166 -15.66 -15.07 20.42
N SER A 167 -14.56 -14.38 20.12
CA SER A 167 -14.29 -13.95 18.76
C SER A 167 -13.65 -15.04 17.91
N PRO A 168 -14.06 -15.21 16.64
CA PRO A 168 -13.40 -16.12 15.72
C PRO A 168 -11.93 -15.73 15.45
N ALA A 169 -11.13 -16.73 15.10
CA ALA A 169 -9.79 -16.51 14.60
C ALA A 169 -9.82 -15.83 13.23
N VAL A 170 -8.84 -14.98 12.95
CA VAL A 170 -8.59 -14.51 11.57
C VAL A 170 -8.07 -15.67 10.73
N THR A 171 -8.40 -15.62 9.44
CA THR A 171 -7.93 -16.56 8.42
C THR A 171 -7.29 -15.78 7.28
N ASN A 172 -6.75 -16.48 6.28
CA ASN A 172 -6.25 -15.84 5.06
C ASN A 172 -7.36 -15.18 4.22
N ASP A 173 -8.63 -15.49 4.50
CA ASP A 173 -9.78 -14.89 3.82
C ASP A 173 -10.34 -13.67 4.54
N THR A 174 -9.93 -13.40 5.78
CA THR A 174 -10.42 -12.26 6.56
C THR A 174 -10.10 -10.95 5.85
N LEU A 175 -11.09 -10.05 5.76
CA LEU A 175 -10.92 -8.72 5.19
C LEU A 175 -10.40 -7.74 6.25
N TYR A 176 -9.47 -6.89 5.84
CA TYR A 176 -8.92 -5.82 6.66
C TYR A 176 -9.26 -4.46 6.06
N ASP A 177 -9.55 -3.49 6.91
CA ASP A 177 -9.58 -2.09 6.53
C ASP A 177 -8.17 -1.61 6.18
N LEU A 178 -7.97 -1.25 4.93
CA LEU A 178 -6.65 -0.91 4.40
C LEU A 178 -6.20 0.51 4.76
N ALA A 179 -7.11 1.33 5.27
CA ALA A 179 -6.83 2.74 5.52
C ALA A 179 -6.16 3.39 4.28
N SER A 180 -5.04 4.09 4.47
CA SER A 180 -4.38 4.85 3.40
C SER A 180 -3.74 4.00 2.30
N ASN A 181 -3.57 2.69 2.47
CA ASN A 181 -3.22 1.82 1.34
C ASN A 181 -4.28 1.86 0.23
N THR A 182 -5.51 2.20 0.57
CA THR A 182 -6.58 2.47 -0.40
C THR A 182 -6.13 3.44 -1.49
N LYS A 183 -5.36 4.47 -1.16
CA LYS A 183 -4.90 5.50 -2.10
C LYS A 183 -4.22 4.88 -3.33
N MET A 184 -3.37 3.89 -3.12
CA MET A 184 -2.59 3.28 -4.19
C MET A 184 -3.43 2.34 -5.05
N TYR A 185 -4.23 1.48 -4.42
CA TYR A 185 -5.03 0.47 -5.12
C TYR A 185 -6.27 1.03 -5.81
N THR A 186 -6.68 2.24 -5.49
CA THR A 186 -7.89 2.87 -6.04
C THR A 186 -7.55 4.06 -6.93
N ALA A 187 -7.28 5.22 -6.37
CA ALA A 187 -7.02 6.43 -7.13
C ALA A 187 -5.77 6.30 -8.03
N ASN A 188 -4.67 5.81 -7.50
CA ASN A 188 -3.45 5.63 -8.32
C ASN A 188 -3.65 4.58 -9.41
N TYR A 189 -4.20 3.42 -9.09
CA TYR A 189 -4.45 2.36 -10.08
C TYR A 189 -5.39 2.84 -11.18
N ALA A 190 -6.50 3.49 -10.81
CA ALA A 190 -7.44 4.04 -11.77
C ALA A 190 -6.77 5.06 -12.71
N LEU A 191 -6.02 6.00 -12.17
CA LEU A 191 -5.34 7.04 -12.97
C LEU A 191 -4.20 6.47 -13.79
N GLN A 192 -3.41 5.56 -13.26
CA GLN A 192 -2.38 4.85 -14.03
C GLN A 192 -2.99 4.15 -15.25
N TYR A 193 -4.12 3.47 -15.05
CA TYR A 193 -4.86 2.83 -16.13
C TYR A 193 -5.41 3.86 -17.14
N LEU A 194 -6.07 4.90 -16.67
CA LEU A 194 -6.67 5.92 -17.53
C LEU A 194 -5.63 6.72 -18.34
N VAL A 195 -4.47 7.01 -17.74
CA VAL A 195 -3.35 7.64 -18.47
C VAL A 195 -2.77 6.68 -19.50
N THR A 196 -2.64 5.40 -19.16
CA THR A 196 -2.20 4.37 -20.12
C THR A 196 -3.16 4.26 -21.32
N GLN A 197 -4.46 4.38 -21.09
CA GLN A 197 -5.48 4.34 -22.13
C GLN A 197 -5.63 5.65 -22.90
N GLY A 198 -4.90 6.70 -22.54
CA GLY A 198 -5.02 8.02 -23.14
C GLY A 198 -6.32 8.77 -22.77
N LYS A 199 -7.03 8.32 -21.72
CA LYS A 199 -8.28 8.95 -21.24
C LYS A 199 -8.05 10.01 -20.18
N ALA A 200 -6.87 10.07 -19.61
CA ALA A 200 -6.44 11.10 -18.67
C ALA A 200 -5.00 11.51 -18.98
N ASN A 201 -4.64 12.70 -18.54
CA ASN A 201 -3.28 13.24 -18.66
C ASN A 201 -2.88 13.78 -17.28
N LEU A 202 -1.67 13.51 -16.84
CA LEU A 202 -1.16 14.00 -15.55
C LEU A 202 -1.19 15.52 -15.43
N ASP A 203 -1.07 16.23 -16.54
CA ASP A 203 -1.10 17.69 -16.59
C ASP A 203 -2.49 18.27 -16.89
N SER A 204 -3.53 17.43 -16.94
CA SER A 204 -4.91 17.88 -17.01
C SER A 204 -5.28 18.70 -15.77
N ARG A 205 -5.92 19.85 -15.98
CA ARG A 205 -6.36 20.72 -14.89
C ARG A 205 -7.65 20.19 -14.26
N LEU A 206 -7.73 20.24 -12.93
CA LEU A 206 -8.91 19.80 -12.19
C LEU A 206 -10.15 20.58 -12.58
N VAL A 207 -10.03 21.89 -12.85
CA VAL A 207 -11.14 22.74 -13.29
C VAL A 207 -11.74 22.28 -14.62
N ASP A 208 -10.92 21.76 -15.52
CA ASP A 208 -11.40 21.23 -16.82
C ASP A 208 -12.15 19.89 -16.64
N LEU A 209 -11.76 19.09 -15.66
CA LEU A 209 -12.40 17.82 -15.36
C LEU A 209 -13.69 17.96 -14.54
N LEU A 210 -13.70 18.89 -13.59
CA LEU A 210 -14.76 19.02 -12.58
C LEU A 210 -15.70 20.20 -12.81
N GLY A 211 -15.35 21.11 -13.71
CA GLY A 211 -16.14 22.30 -14.02
C GLY A 211 -15.69 23.55 -13.27
N SER A 212 -16.18 24.69 -13.71
CA SER A 212 -15.78 26.02 -13.20
C SER A 212 -16.07 26.24 -11.72
N ALA A 213 -17.07 25.55 -11.18
CA ALA A 213 -17.42 25.63 -9.76
C ALA A 213 -16.27 25.23 -8.83
N PHE A 214 -15.37 24.35 -9.28
CA PHE A 214 -14.15 23.98 -8.54
C PHE A 214 -13.31 25.22 -8.16
N VAL A 215 -13.31 26.22 -8.98
CA VAL A 215 -12.59 27.49 -8.75
C VAL A 215 -13.52 28.56 -8.19
N GLU A 216 -14.67 28.77 -8.80
CA GLU A 216 -15.54 29.91 -8.51
C GLU A 216 -16.22 29.81 -7.14
N ASP A 217 -16.52 28.60 -6.69
CA ASP A 217 -17.19 28.38 -5.39
C ASP A 217 -16.24 28.49 -4.18
N THR A 218 -14.96 28.71 -4.39
CA THR A 218 -13.96 28.88 -3.33
C THR A 218 -14.37 30.01 -2.38
N ILE A 219 -14.41 29.71 -1.07
CA ILE A 219 -14.69 30.70 -0.02
C ILE A 219 -13.39 31.23 0.58
N ASP A 220 -13.49 32.35 1.27
CA ASP A 220 -12.37 32.96 1.97
C ASP A 220 -12.20 32.35 3.35
N ILE A 221 -11.07 31.72 3.60
CA ILE A 221 -10.65 31.19 4.89
C ILE A 221 -9.23 31.64 5.16
N THR A 222 -8.96 32.22 6.31
CA THR A 222 -7.61 32.48 6.79
C THR A 222 -7.21 31.37 7.75
N TYR A 223 -6.32 30.50 7.30
CA TYR A 223 -5.80 29.42 8.13
C TYR A 223 -4.77 29.92 9.13
N ASN A 224 -4.87 29.49 10.39
CA ASN A 224 -3.91 29.87 11.43
C ASN A 224 -2.48 29.46 11.03
N GLY A 225 -1.56 30.40 11.13
CA GLY A 225 -0.16 30.17 10.77
C GLY A 225 0.16 30.28 9.28
N TYR A 226 -0.81 30.65 8.44
CA TYR A 226 -0.64 30.86 7.02
C TYR A 226 -1.07 32.25 6.60
N GLU A 227 -0.34 32.83 5.67
CA GLU A 227 -0.74 34.08 5.04
C GLU A 227 -1.92 33.83 4.08
N ASN A 228 -2.96 34.65 4.18
CA ASN A 228 -4.08 34.58 3.25
C ASN A 228 -3.72 35.40 1.99
N PRO A 229 -3.59 34.78 0.81
CA PRO A 229 -3.22 35.48 -0.41
C PRO A 229 -4.35 36.34 -0.98
N GLY A 230 -5.55 36.23 -0.40
CA GLY A 230 -6.78 36.77 -0.95
C GLY A 230 -7.49 35.80 -1.87
N LEU A 231 -8.80 35.95 -1.96
CA LEU A 231 -9.67 35.03 -2.70
C LEU A 231 -9.31 34.95 -4.20
N LYS A 232 -8.99 36.08 -4.80
CA LYS A 232 -8.61 36.16 -6.23
C LYS A 232 -7.38 35.29 -6.52
N VAL A 233 -6.34 35.41 -5.70
CA VAL A 233 -5.10 34.63 -5.87
C VAL A 233 -5.35 33.15 -5.60
N ASN A 234 -6.13 32.83 -4.58
CA ASN A 234 -6.47 31.44 -4.27
C ASN A 234 -7.22 30.76 -5.41
N LYS A 235 -8.17 31.46 -6.03
CA LYS A 235 -8.86 30.97 -7.24
C LYS A 235 -7.92 30.78 -8.42
N GLN A 236 -6.93 31.66 -8.60
CA GLN A 236 -5.90 31.47 -9.63
C GLN A 236 -5.06 30.22 -9.37
N TRP A 237 -4.66 29.98 -8.14
CA TRP A 237 -3.94 28.76 -7.77
C TRP A 237 -4.77 27.50 -8.05
N LYS A 238 -6.05 27.49 -7.68
CA LYS A 238 -6.92 26.34 -7.94
C LYS A 238 -7.15 26.11 -9.44
N ALA A 239 -7.22 27.16 -10.24
CA ALA A 239 -7.38 27.07 -11.69
C ALA A 239 -6.19 26.41 -12.39
N GLU A 240 -5.01 26.45 -11.78
CA GLU A 240 -3.78 25.87 -12.33
C GLU A 240 -3.50 24.44 -11.84
N LEU A 241 -4.23 23.95 -10.82
CA LEU A 241 -4.02 22.64 -10.27
C LEU A 241 -4.21 21.53 -11.30
N THR A 242 -3.26 20.62 -11.35
CA THR A 242 -3.26 19.45 -12.22
C THR A 242 -3.41 18.17 -11.42
N LEU A 243 -3.74 17.06 -12.10
CA LEU A 243 -3.73 15.72 -11.47
C LEU A 243 -2.38 15.40 -10.83
N ARG A 244 -1.30 15.79 -11.47
CA ARG A 244 0.06 15.61 -10.94
C ARG A 244 0.26 16.30 -9.59
N ASP A 245 -0.21 17.54 -9.45
CA ASP A 245 -0.09 18.29 -8.19
C ASP A 245 -0.83 17.60 -7.05
N ILE A 246 -2.02 17.09 -7.34
CA ILE A 246 -2.84 16.36 -6.35
C ILE A 246 -2.18 15.03 -5.98
N LEU A 247 -1.77 14.23 -6.96
CA LEU A 247 -1.15 12.92 -6.73
C LEU A 247 0.10 12.99 -5.85
N ARG A 248 0.91 14.02 -6.00
CA ARG A 248 2.16 14.19 -5.24
C ARG A 248 2.02 14.98 -3.94
N HIS A 249 0.79 15.25 -3.50
CA HIS A 249 0.49 16.04 -2.28
C HIS A 249 1.13 17.43 -2.25
N GLN A 250 1.13 18.10 -3.38
CA GLN A 250 1.67 19.46 -3.54
C GLN A 250 0.60 20.47 -4.00
N ALA A 251 -0.66 20.14 -3.79
CA ALA A 251 -1.77 21.00 -4.20
C ALA A 251 -1.95 22.23 -3.29
N GLY A 252 -1.71 22.08 -2.02
CA GLY A 252 -1.94 23.13 -1.03
C GLY A 252 -3.19 22.98 -0.20
N PHE A 253 -3.96 21.90 -0.37
CA PHE A 253 -5.12 21.62 0.47
C PHE A 253 -4.72 21.33 1.92
N PRO A 254 -5.58 21.64 2.90
CA PRO A 254 -5.36 21.21 4.28
C PRO A 254 -5.33 19.68 4.38
N ALA A 255 -4.60 19.16 5.37
CA ALA A 255 -4.37 17.73 5.51
C ALA A 255 -5.65 16.94 5.85
N ASP A 256 -6.45 17.47 6.76
CA ASP A 256 -7.60 16.77 7.33
C ASP A 256 -8.75 17.74 7.68
N PRO A 257 -9.35 18.41 6.71
CA PRO A 257 -10.54 19.22 6.95
C PRO A 257 -11.73 18.29 7.15
N GLN A 258 -12.22 18.21 8.35
CA GLN A 258 -13.27 17.26 8.72
C GLN A 258 -14.65 17.74 8.26
N TYR A 259 -15.00 17.51 7.04
CA TYR A 259 -16.28 17.93 6.44
C TYR A 259 -17.52 17.33 7.14
N HIS A 260 -17.34 16.24 7.87
CA HIS A 260 -18.38 15.55 8.63
C HIS A 260 -18.56 16.08 10.05
N ASN A 261 -17.65 16.89 10.54
CA ASN A 261 -17.65 17.37 11.92
C ASN A 261 -18.18 18.81 11.96
N ASP A 262 -19.38 18.99 12.51
CA ASP A 262 -20.06 20.27 12.57
C ASP A 262 -19.36 21.30 13.47
N SER A 263 -18.52 20.86 14.39
CA SER A 263 -17.75 21.71 15.31
C SER A 263 -16.27 21.88 14.91
N PHE A 264 -15.91 21.48 13.70
CA PHE A 264 -14.54 21.65 13.21
C PHE A 264 -14.30 23.09 12.75
N ASP A 265 -13.32 23.75 13.38
CA ASP A 265 -12.90 25.10 13.01
C ASP A 265 -11.89 25.02 11.86
N GLN A 266 -12.29 25.45 10.66
CA GLN A 266 -11.44 25.41 9.49
C GLN A 266 -10.23 26.34 9.59
N CYS A 267 -10.33 27.45 10.30
CA CYS A 267 -9.18 28.33 10.51
C CYS A 267 -8.10 27.66 11.37
N ALA A 268 -8.53 27.03 12.47
CA ALA A 268 -7.64 26.36 13.42
C ALA A 268 -7.28 24.92 13.02
N GLN A 269 -7.99 24.34 12.06
CA GLN A 269 -7.85 22.94 11.64
C GLN A 269 -7.96 21.96 12.83
N LYS A 270 -8.94 22.16 13.67
CA LYS A 270 -9.25 21.30 14.81
C LYS A 270 -10.71 21.46 15.26
N THR A 271 -11.20 20.49 16.01
CA THR A 271 -12.50 20.59 16.68
C THR A 271 -12.41 21.63 17.81
N VAL A 272 -13.33 22.60 17.80
CA VAL A 272 -13.48 23.62 18.84
C VAL A 272 -14.93 23.58 19.31
N PRO A 273 -15.21 23.30 20.60
CA PRO A 273 -16.56 23.28 21.10
C PRO A 273 -17.30 24.61 20.82
N GLY A 274 -18.49 24.52 20.21
CA GLY A 274 -19.29 25.68 19.83
C GLY A 274 -18.90 26.38 18.54
N ALA A 275 -17.82 25.95 17.88
CA ALA A 275 -17.48 26.45 16.55
C ALA A 275 -18.46 25.92 15.48
N THR A 276 -18.57 26.69 14.39
CA THR A 276 -19.32 26.26 13.20
C THR A 276 -18.36 25.88 12.08
N ASN A 277 -18.49 24.67 11.54
CA ASN A 277 -17.73 24.27 10.39
C ASN A 277 -18.34 24.86 9.12
N VAL A 278 -17.66 25.85 8.53
CA VAL A 278 -18.12 26.51 7.29
C VAL A 278 -18.07 25.64 6.05
N LEU A 279 -17.42 24.47 6.13
CA LEU A 279 -17.32 23.48 5.07
C LEU A 279 -18.09 22.18 5.39
N PHE A 280 -18.95 22.21 6.42
CA PHE A 280 -19.72 21.03 6.82
C PHE A 280 -20.57 20.50 5.67
N SER A 281 -20.46 19.20 5.37
CA SER A 281 -21.20 18.55 4.29
C SER A 281 -22.27 17.56 4.77
N GLY A 282 -22.18 17.11 6.02
CA GLY A 282 -23.06 16.10 6.60
C GLY A 282 -22.29 14.93 7.20
N TRP A 283 -23.00 14.07 7.92
CA TRP A 283 -22.41 12.94 8.66
C TRP A 283 -23.15 11.62 8.51
N ASP A 284 -24.19 11.57 7.65
CA ASP A 284 -25.04 10.38 7.50
C ASP A 284 -24.54 9.35 6.48
N GLY A 285 -23.44 9.65 5.77
CA GLY A 285 -22.88 8.76 4.76
C GLY A 285 -23.76 8.52 3.53
N SER A 286 -24.81 9.34 3.34
CA SER A 286 -25.72 9.22 2.21
C SER A 286 -25.09 9.68 0.89
N ALA A 287 -25.71 9.30 -0.22
CA ALA A 287 -25.33 9.82 -1.54
C ALA A 287 -25.46 11.34 -1.62
N ALA A 288 -26.46 11.92 -0.95
CA ALA A 288 -26.65 13.37 -0.86
C ALA A 288 -25.49 14.03 -0.11
N THR A 289 -25.07 13.46 1.01
CA THR A 289 -23.90 13.93 1.77
C THR A 289 -22.62 13.81 0.95
N ARG A 290 -22.42 12.72 0.23
CA ARG A 290 -21.27 12.56 -0.67
C ARG A 290 -21.21 13.64 -1.74
N ALA A 291 -22.35 13.94 -2.37
CA ALA A 291 -22.46 15.04 -3.34
C ALA A 291 -22.19 16.42 -2.68
N ALA A 292 -22.67 16.63 -1.46
CA ALA A 292 -22.40 17.84 -0.70
C ALA A 292 -20.91 17.97 -0.32
N THR A 293 -20.23 16.85 -0.09
CA THR A 293 -18.78 16.82 0.18
C THR A 293 -17.98 17.31 -1.03
N LEU A 294 -18.34 16.93 -2.24
CA LEU A 294 -17.72 17.49 -3.45
C LEU A 294 -17.85 19.02 -3.50
N LYS A 295 -19.02 19.54 -3.20
CA LYS A 295 -19.24 21.00 -3.12
C LYS A 295 -18.40 21.65 -2.01
N SER A 296 -18.26 21.00 -0.87
CA SER A 296 -17.39 21.48 0.22
C SER A 296 -15.92 21.50 -0.19
N ILE A 297 -15.45 20.50 -0.95
CA ILE A 297 -14.09 20.51 -1.51
C ILE A 297 -13.92 21.68 -2.49
N PHE A 298 -14.91 21.96 -3.33
CA PHE A 298 -14.89 23.14 -4.22
C PHE A 298 -14.76 24.45 -3.46
N LYS A 299 -15.41 24.55 -2.30
CA LYS A 299 -15.33 25.73 -1.41
C LYS A 299 -14.00 25.84 -0.66
N THR A 300 -13.24 24.76 -0.55
CA THR A 300 -12.01 24.72 0.25
C THR A 300 -10.90 25.51 -0.44
N PRO A 301 -10.41 26.61 0.16
CA PRO A 301 -9.24 27.32 -0.37
C PRO A 301 -7.95 26.57 -0.06
N LEU A 302 -6.91 26.86 -0.81
CA LEU A 302 -5.58 26.32 -0.58
C LEU A 302 -4.90 27.10 0.55
N MET A 303 -4.10 26.41 1.36
CA MET A 303 -3.35 26.98 2.46
C MET A 303 -2.09 27.73 1.98
N TYR A 304 -1.50 27.24 0.88
CA TYR A 304 -0.28 27.79 0.30
C TYR A 304 -0.26 27.53 -1.21
N LYS A 305 0.67 28.20 -1.89
CA LYS A 305 0.81 28.09 -3.34
C LYS A 305 1.17 26.63 -3.75
N PRO A 306 0.46 26.08 -4.76
CA PRO A 306 0.78 24.75 -5.30
C PRO A 306 2.25 24.60 -5.68
N GLY A 307 2.82 23.43 -5.38
CA GLY A 307 4.21 23.11 -5.70
C GLY A 307 5.25 23.65 -4.73
N THR A 308 4.88 24.41 -3.72
CA THR A 308 5.84 25.00 -2.75
C THR A 308 6.10 24.16 -1.51
N LYS A 309 5.15 23.28 -1.15
CA LYS A 309 5.25 22.36 -0.02
C LYS A 309 4.64 21.02 -0.37
N THR A 310 5.09 19.98 0.30
CA THR A 310 4.44 18.68 0.32
C THR A 310 3.74 18.50 1.65
N VAL A 311 2.40 18.41 1.62
CA VAL A 311 1.58 18.09 2.80
C VAL A 311 0.68 16.93 2.43
N TYR A 312 0.88 15.80 3.09
CA TYR A 312 0.01 14.64 2.96
C TYR A 312 -1.42 15.04 3.31
N SER A 313 -2.33 14.94 2.33
CA SER A 313 -3.71 15.39 2.46
C SER A 313 -4.68 14.33 1.96
N ASP A 314 -5.62 13.97 2.82
CA ASP A 314 -6.72 13.08 2.43
C ASP A 314 -7.66 13.74 1.42
N VAL A 315 -7.78 15.07 1.45
CA VAL A 315 -8.59 15.81 0.46
C VAL A 315 -8.10 15.57 -0.96
N ASP A 316 -6.79 15.49 -1.15
CA ASP A 316 -6.22 15.22 -2.47
C ASP A 316 -6.83 13.95 -3.07
N TYR A 317 -6.87 12.88 -2.31
CA TYR A 317 -7.38 11.58 -2.77
C TYR A 317 -8.91 11.48 -2.73
N MET A 318 -9.59 12.25 -1.90
CA MET A 318 -11.04 12.43 -2.00
C MET A 318 -11.40 13.10 -3.34
N LEU A 319 -10.67 14.15 -3.69
CA LEU A 319 -10.85 14.88 -4.95
C LEU A 319 -10.55 14.00 -6.16
N LEU A 320 -9.50 13.18 -6.10
CA LEU A 320 -9.18 12.23 -7.17
C LEU A 320 -10.29 11.20 -7.41
N ALA A 321 -10.99 10.75 -6.36
CA ALA A 321 -12.16 9.88 -6.52
C ALA A 321 -13.22 10.53 -7.42
N PHE A 322 -13.54 11.78 -7.17
CA PHE A 322 -14.50 12.53 -7.99
C PHE A 322 -13.98 12.81 -9.41
N ALA A 323 -12.70 13.11 -9.55
CA ALA A 323 -12.08 13.30 -10.87
C ALA A 323 -12.16 12.02 -11.72
N ILE A 324 -11.88 10.87 -11.14
CA ILE A 324 -11.99 9.57 -11.81
C ILE A 324 -13.44 9.31 -12.22
N GLU A 325 -14.40 9.59 -11.36
CA GLU A 325 -15.83 9.46 -11.66
C GLU A 325 -16.25 10.39 -12.80
N ALA A 326 -15.73 11.61 -12.85
CA ALA A 326 -15.97 12.55 -13.95
C ALA A 326 -15.37 12.05 -15.28
N ILE A 327 -14.17 11.50 -15.25
CA ILE A 327 -13.50 10.97 -16.46
C ILE A 327 -14.21 9.73 -17.00
N THR A 328 -14.61 8.82 -16.10
CA THR A 328 -15.15 7.50 -16.48
C THR A 328 -16.66 7.49 -16.67
N GLY A 329 -17.38 8.43 -16.05
CA GLY A 329 -18.84 8.42 -15.98
C GLY A 329 -19.40 7.30 -15.11
N LYS A 330 -18.58 6.68 -14.26
CA LYS A 330 -18.93 5.56 -13.38
C LYS A 330 -18.58 5.86 -11.94
N GLY A 331 -19.26 5.22 -10.99
CA GLY A 331 -18.81 5.22 -9.60
C GLY A 331 -17.43 4.57 -9.48
N LEU A 332 -16.61 5.08 -8.59
CA LEU A 332 -15.24 4.59 -8.40
C LEU A 332 -15.19 3.09 -8.09
N ASP A 333 -16.10 2.60 -7.24
CA ASP A 333 -16.22 1.19 -6.89
C ASP A 333 -16.57 0.32 -8.11
N ALA A 334 -17.56 0.72 -8.90
CA ALA A 334 -17.95 0.01 -10.11
C ALA A 334 -16.82 -0.02 -11.13
N PHE A 335 -16.12 1.10 -11.32
CA PHE A 335 -14.99 1.19 -12.24
C PHE A 335 -13.83 0.26 -11.85
N LEU A 336 -13.46 0.26 -10.58
CA LEU A 336 -12.38 -0.60 -10.09
C LEU A 336 -12.76 -2.08 -10.15
N LYS A 337 -14.00 -2.41 -9.82
CA LYS A 337 -14.50 -3.79 -9.88
C LYS A 337 -14.45 -4.35 -11.30
N GLU A 338 -14.98 -3.64 -12.27
CA GLU A 338 -15.00 -4.11 -13.66
C GLU A 338 -13.61 -4.11 -14.32
N THR A 339 -12.72 -3.21 -13.89
CA THR A 339 -11.40 -3.04 -14.50
C THR A 339 -10.37 -3.99 -13.89
N PHE A 340 -10.34 -4.11 -12.57
CA PHE A 340 -9.31 -4.87 -11.86
C PHE A 340 -9.86 -6.10 -11.13
N TRP A 341 -10.84 -5.94 -10.27
CA TRP A 341 -11.21 -7.01 -9.33
C TRP A 341 -11.82 -8.21 -10.04
N ASP A 342 -12.81 -8.02 -10.90
CA ASP A 342 -13.45 -9.12 -11.64
C ASP A 342 -12.50 -9.80 -12.63
N PRO A 343 -11.77 -9.06 -13.49
CA PRO A 343 -10.83 -9.69 -14.43
C PRO A 343 -9.70 -10.45 -13.76
N MET A 344 -9.28 -10.03 -12.56
CA MET A 344 -8.23 -10.71 -11.79
C MET A 344 -8.78 -11.80 -10.86
N GLY A 345 -10.10 -12.00 -10.82
CA GLY A 345 -10.72 -13.00 -9.96
C GLY A 345 -10.68 -12.68 -8.47
N LEU A 346 -10.62 -11.38 -8.12
CA LEU A 346 -10.60 -10.94 -6.72
C LEU A 346 -12.01 -10.90 -6.16
N THR A 347 -12.30 -11.78 -5.21
CA THR A 347 -13.63 -11.92 -4.60
C THR A 347 -13.77 -11.28 -3.22
N HIS A 348 -12.63 -10.93 -2.61
CA HIS A 348 -12.50 -10.39 -1.25
C HIS A 348 -11.88 -8.99 -1.24
N THR A 349 -12.06 -8.25 -2.32
CA THR A 349 -11.62 -6.85 -2.44
C THR A 349 -12.84 -6.01 -2.74
N THR A 350 -13.19 -5.09 -1.85
CA THR A 350 -14.44 -4.33 -1.97
C THR A 350 -14.43 -3.08 -1.09
N TYR A 351 -15.22 -2.09 -1.47
CA TYR A 351 -15.73 -1.08 -0.54
C TYR A 351 -16.95 -1.64 0.21
N ASN A 352 -17.27 -1.09 1.38
CA ASN A 352 -18.48 -1.40 2.14
C ASN A 352 -18.78 -2.90 2.20
N PRO A 353 -17.94 -3.73 2.83
CA PRO A 353 -18.10 -5.18 2.78
C PRO A 353 -19.45 -5.65 3.30
N LEU A 354 -20.04 -5.02 4.33
CA LEU A 354 -21.34 -5.40 4.85
C LEU A 354 -22.50 -5.20 3.85
N LEU A 355 -22.32 -4.33 2.85
CA LEU A 355 -23.26 -4.11 1.75
C LEU A 355 -22.97 -4.98 0.52
N ASN A 356 -21.87 -5.71 0.52
CA ASN A 356 -21.37 -6.45 -0.63
C ASN A 356 -21.14 -7.94 -0.32
N GLY A 357 -22.00 -8.52 0.51
CA GLY A 357 -22.05 -9.97 0.71
C GLY A 357 -21.19 -10.51 1.86
N PHE A 358 -20.59 -9.65 2.67
CA PHE A 358 -19.77 -10.05 3.83
C PHE A 358 -20.49 -9.76 5.14
N ALA A 359 -20.25 -10.61 6.14
CA ALA A 359 -20.69 -10.39 7.50
C ALA A 359 -19.60 -9.67 8.32
N ALA A 360 -19.97 -9.13 9.47
CA ALA A 360 -19.03 -8.46 10.35
C ALA A 360 -17.83 -9.36 10.74
N ASN A 361 -18.07 -10.61 11.07
CA ASN A 361 -17.01 -11.56 11.43
C ASN A 361 -16.15 -12.05 10.26
N ASP A 362 -16.49 -11.70 9.04
CA ASP A 362 -15.59 -11.86 7.88
C ASP A 362 -14.52 -10.77 7.82
N CYS A 363 -14.63 -9.76 8.68
CA CYS A 363 -13.76 -8.58 8.71
C CYS A 363 -13.08 -8.44 10.07
N ALA A 364 -11.80 -8.05 10.05
CA ALA A 364 -11.10 -7.67 11.27
C ALA A 364 -11.67 -6.34 11.81
N ALA A 365 -12.06 -6.33 13.08
CA ALA A 365 -12.56 -5.13 13.74
C ALA A 365 -11.47 -4.09 13.94
N THR A 366 -11.87 -2.84 14.01
CA THR A 366 -10.99 -1.72 14.29
C THR A 366 -11.31 -1.10 15.65
N GLU A 367 -11.60 0.18 15.72
CA GLU A 367 -11.73 0.91 17.00
C GLU A 367 -12.90 0.41 17.85
N LEU A 368 -12.66 0.23 19.15
CA LEU A 368 -13.59 -0.41 20.09
C LEU A 368 -14.85 0.42 20.33
N ASN A 369 -14.72 1.73 20.41
CA ASN A 369 -15.80 2.67 20.76
C ASN A 369 -16.12 3.63 19.61
N GLY A 370 -16.23 3.08 18.41
CA GLY A 370 -16.49 3.87 17.22
C GLY A 370 -15.31 4.77 16.89
N ASN A 371 -15.58 6.05 16.67
CA ASN A 371 -14.54 7.05 16.43
C ASN A 371 -14.27 7.94 17.66
N THR A 372 -14.64 7.50 18.85
CA THR A 372 -14.58 8.32 20.07
C THR A 372 -13.23 8.33 20.77
N ARG A 373 -12.28 7.48 20.37
CA ARG A 373 -10.99 7.33 21.08
C ARG A 373 -11.21 7.05 22.57
N ASP A 374 -12.02 6.05 22.86
CA ASP A 374 -12.45 5.69 24.21
C ASP A 374 -13.11 6.87 24.97
N GLY A 375 -13.89 7.68 24.26
CA GLY A 375 -14.64 8.80 24.79
C GLY A 375 -13.92 10.16 24.79
N ALA A 376 -12.69 10.22 24.28
CA ALA A 376 -11.93 11.48 24.20
C ALA A 376 -12.42 12.42 23.07
N ILE A 377 -13.06 11.89 22.04
CA ILE A 377 -13.53 12.62 20.87
C ILE A 377 -15.05 12.51 20.77
N SER A 378 -15.71 13.64 20.52
CA SER A 378 -17.14 13.72 20.29
C SER A 378 -17.46 14.76 19.22
N PHE A 379 -18.40 14.43 18.34
CA PHE A 379 -19.06 15.33 17.40
C PHE A 379 -20.44 14.77 17.10
N THR A 380 -21.33 15.57 16.52
CA THR A 380 -22.68 15.14 16.19
C THR A 380 -22.66 13.98 15.23
N GLY A 381 -23.29 12.86 15.60
CA GLY A 381 -23.37 11.65 14.77
C GLY A 381 -22.18 10.70 14.89
N VAL A 382 -21.21 10.95 15.79
CA VAL A 382 -20.06 10.07 15.99
C VAL A 382 -20.49 8.66 16.35
N ARG A 383 -19.89 7.65 15.69
CA ARG A 383 -20.10 6.24 16.02
C ARG A 383 -19.53 5.94 17.40
N THR A 384 -20.21 5.11 18.16
CA THR A 384 -19.83 4.72 19.52
C THR A 384 -19.66 3.22 19.72
N ALA A 385 -20.17 2.40 18.79
CA ALA A 385 -20.01 0.96 18.83
C ALA A 385 -18.74 0.51 18.10
N THR A 386 -18.21 -0.66 18.44
CA THR A 386 -17.05 -1.25 17.76
C THR A 386 -17.26 -1.27 16.24
N ILE A 387 -16.27 -0.79 15.51
CA ILE A 387 -16.29 -0.73 14.04
C ILE A 387 -15.76 -2.05 13.51
N GLN A 388 -16.59 -2.76 12.74
CA GLN A 388 -16.23 -4.04 12.13
C GLN A 388 -16.99 -4.22 10.81
N GLY A 389 -16.26 -4.29 9.70
CA GLY A 389 -16.85 -4.39 8.37
C GLY A 389 -17.35 -3.06 7.79
N GLN A 390 -17.10 -1.98 8.47
CA GLN A 390 -17.29 -0.61 8.01
C GLN A 390 -15.97 0.12 8.04
N VAL A 391 -15.77 1.09 7.13
CA VAL A 391 -14.53 1.85 7.11
C VAL A 391 -14.35 2.63 8.42
N HIS A 392 -13.14 2.58 8.95
CA HIS A 392 -12.78 3.32 10.16
C HIS A 392 -12.64 4.82 9.91
N ASP A 393 -12.03 5.21 8.80
CA ASP A 393 -11.77 6.62 8.48
C ASP A 393 -13.06 7.43 8.52
N GLU A 394 -13.06 8.49 9.32
CA GLU A 394 -14.25 9.32 9.58
C GLU A 394 -14.73 10.01 8.30
N LYS A 395 -13.83 10.64 7.55
CA LYS A 395 -14.21 11.35 6.33
C LYS A 395 -14.82 10.40 5.31
N CYS A 396 -14.23 9.22 5.16
CA CYS A 396 -14.76 8.22 4.25
C CYS A 396 -16.15 7.73 4.67
N TYR A 397 -16.31 7.39 5.94
CA TYR A 397 -17.57 6.85 6.45
C TYR A 397 -18.71 7.88 6.43
N TYR A 398 -18.50 9.04 7.07
CA TYR A 398 -19.55 10.03 7.25
C TYR A 398 -19.80 10.89 6.01
N ALA A 399 -18.77 11.22 5.26
CA ALA A 399 -18.83 12.22 4.21
C ALA A 399 -18.70 11.67 2.78
N MET A 400 -18.22 10.44 2.60
CA MET A 400 -18.00 9.85 1.27
C MET A 400 -18.82 8.58 1.01
N GLY A 401 -19.72 8.21 1.91
CA GLY A 401 -20.54 6.99 1.73
C GLY A 401 -19.73 5.69 1.77
N GLY A 402 -18.54 5.69 2.38
CA GLY A 402 -17.64 4.55 2.44
C GLY A 402 -16.83 4.32 1.16
N ILE A 403 -16.98 5.14 0.14
CA ILE A 403 -16.33 4.99 -1.18
C ILE A 403 -15.51 6.24 -1.48
N SER A 404 -14.20 6.16 -1.26
CA SER A 404 -13.28 7.27 -1.51
C SER A 404 -11.95 6.76 -2.06
N GLY A 405 -11.17 7.67 -2.63
CA GLY A 405 -9.81 7.38 -3.07
C GLY A 405 -8.78 7.41 -1.94
N HIS A 406 -9.11 8.00 -0.79
CA HIS A 406 -8.15 8.16 0.32
C HIS A 406 -8.20 7.04 1.35
N ALA A 407 -9.33 6.37 1.50
CA ALA A 407 -9.60 5.28 2.42
C ALA A 407 -10.87 4.53 1.99
N GLY A 408 -11.18 3.41 2.63
CA GLY A 408 -12.43 2.68 2.46
C GLY A 408 -12.31 1.31 1.83
N LEU A 409 -11.20 0.97 1.20
CA LEU A 409 -11.01 -0.34 0.60
C LEU A 409 -10.73 -1.39 1.67
N PHE A 410 -11.38 -2.55 1.51
CA PHE A 410 -11.15 -3.77 2.29
C PHE A 410 -10.62 -4.86 1.37
N SER A 411 -9.69 -5.63 1.87
CA SER A 411 -9.16 -6.81 1.16
C SER A 411 -8.46 -7.75 2.13
N ASN A 412 -7.91 -8.83 1.60
CA ASN A 412 -6.98 -9.70 2.31
C ASN A 412 -5.57 -9.60 1.69
N ALA A 413 -4.57 -10.09 2.42
CA ALA A 413 -3.18 -9.97 2.00
C ALA A 413 -2.89 -10.68 0.67
N THR A 414 -3.48 -11.83 0.43
CA THR A 414 -3.27 -12.62 -0.79
C THR A 414 -3.80 -11.89 -2.02
N GLU A 415 -5.02 -11.36 -1.96
CA GLU A 415 -5.61 -10.62 -3.07
C GLU A 415 -4.85 -9.32 -3.33
N LEU A 416 -4.46 -8.61 -2.27
CA LEU A 416 -3.64 -7.41 -2.42
C LEU A 416 -2.28 -7.70 -3.02
N ALA A 417 -1.63 -8.81 -2.66
CA ALA A 417 -0.35 -9.19 -3.24
C ALA A 417 -0.47 -9.46 -4.75
N LYS A 418 -1.57 -10.06 -5.19
CA LYS A 418 -1.87 -10.21 -6.62
C LYS A 418 -2.06 -8.85 -7.29
N LEU A 419 -2.85 -7.98 -6.69
CA LEU A 419 -3.12 -6.65 -7.22
C LEU A 419 -1.84 -5.80 -7.26
N ALA A 420 -1.02 -5.85 -6.21
CA ALA A 420 0.26 -5.15 -6.14
C ALA A 420 1.27 -5.65 -7.17
N SER A 421 1.24 -6.93 -7.53
CA SER A 421 2.15 -7.54 -8.52
C SER A 421 2.03 -6.89 -9.90
N VAL A 422 0.90 -6.26 -10.21
CA VAL A 422 0.71 -5.51 -11.46
C VAL A 422 1.72 -4.38 -11.60
N MET A 423 2.18 -3.79 -10.51
CA MET A 423 3.22 -2.76 -10.52
C MET A 423 4.61 -3.27 -10.94
N LEU A 424 4.83 -4.58 -10.93
CA LEU A 424 6.08 -5.17 -11.39
C LEU A 424 6.10 -5.41 -12.91
N THR A 425 4.94 -5.71 -13.51
CA THR A 425 4.85 -6.15 -14.89
C THR A 425 4.01 -5.24 -15.79
N GLY A 426 3.08 -4.49 -15.21
CA GLY A 426 2.14 -3.62 -15.93
C GLY A 426 0.82 -4.26 -16.33
N GLY A 427 0.63 -5.56 -16.05
CA GLY A 427 -0.60 -6.26 -16.39
C GLY A 427 -0.81 -7.53 -15.59
N TYR A 428 -1.87 -8.24 -15.92
CA TYR A 428 -2.22 -9.51 -15.28
C TYR A 428 -2.95 -10.41 -16.29
N GLY A 429 -2.34 -11.52 -16.66
CA GLY A 429 -2.89 -12.43 -17.67
C GLY A 429 -3.05 -11.76 -19.03
N GLU A 430 -4.28 -11.68 -19.50
CA GLU A 430 -4.60 -11.04 -20.78
C GLU A 430 -4.83 -9.52 -20.67
N ASN A 431 -4.84 -8.98 -19.47
CA ASN A 431 -5.18 -7.58 -19.23
C ASN A 431 -3.93 -6.72 -19.11
N ARG A 432 -3.84 -5.73 -19.99
CA ARG A 432 -2.90 -4.62 -19.88
C ARG A 432 -3.48 -3.56 -18.96
N TYR A 433 -2.74 -3.19 -17.93
CA TYR A 433 -3.17 -2.15 -17.01
C TYR A 433 -2.32 -0.89 -17.12
N PHE A 434 -1.01 -1.02 -17.01
CA PHE A 434 -0.10 0.13 -16.94
C PHE A 434 1.01 -0.01 -17.98
N SER A 435 1.19 1.01 -18.83
CA SER A 435 2.37 1.08 -19.67
C SER A 435 3.63 1.34 -18.84
N ARG A 436 4.77 0.93 -19.34
CA ARG A 436 6.05 1.16 -18.66
C ARG A 436 6.28 2.65 -18.39
N ASN A 437 6.02 3.50 -19.36
CA ASN A 437 6.20 4.95 -19.21
C ASN A 437 5.31 5.53 -18.11
N VAL A 438 4.09 5.03 -17.98
CA VAL A 438 3.17 5.46 -16.93
C VAL A 438 3.64 4.97 -15.56
N MET A 439 4.03 3.70 -15.44
CA MET A 439 4.60 3.19 -14.19
C MET A 439 5.83 3.98 -13.76
N ASP A 440 6.74 4.25 -14.68
CA ASP A 440 7.94 5.02 -14.40
C ASP A 440 7.61 6.46 -13.98
N ALA A 441 6.63 7.10 -14.61
CA ALA A 441 6.20 8.45 -14.24
C ALA A 441 5.60 8.51 -12.84
N PHE A 442 4.81 7.50 -12.44
CA PHE A 442 4.19 7.46 -11.12
C PHE A 442 5.16 7.08 -9.99
N THR A 443 6.19 6.32 -10.29
CA THR A 443 7.13 5.78 -9.27
C THR A 443 8.46 6.51 -9.20
N ALA A 444 8.79 7.37 -10.18
CA ALA A 444 9.98 8.21 -10.13
C ALA A 444 9.94 9.18 -8.93
N PRO A 445 11.09 9.60 -8.40
CA PRO A 445 11.11 10.68 -7.42
C PRO A 445 10.37 11.91 -7.94
N LYS A 446 9.47 12.47 -7.14
CA LYS A 446 8.66 13.63 -7.56
C LYS A 446 9.50 14.89 -7.80
N LYS A 447 10.64 14.99 -7.12
CA LYS A 447 11.67 16.02 -7.28
C LYS A 447 13.03 15.41 -6.98
N GLU A 448 14.10 16.03 -7.43
CA GLU A 448 15.48 15.57 -7.20
C GLU A 448 15.82 15.46 -5.71
N ASP A 449 15.29 16.36 -4.88
CA ASP A 449 15.50 16.42 -3.42
C ASP A 449 14.45 15.67 -2.61
N ALA A 450 13.56 14.94 -3.25
CA ALA A 450 12.46 14.23 -2.60
C ALA A 450 12.43 12.74 -3.03
N ALA A 451 13.54 12.06 -2.83
CA ALA A 451 13.76 10.68 -3.26
C ALA A 451 12.77 9.67 -2.66
N ASN A 452 12.16 9.97 -1.49
CA ASN A 452 11.24 9.11 -0.78
C ASN A 452 9.76 9.23 -1.20
N TRP A 453 9.47 9.98 -2.27
CA TRP A 453 8.13 10.15 -2.83
C TRP A 453 8.09 10.02 -4.33
N GLY A 454 7.13 9.24 -4.84
CA GLY A 454 6.64 9.31 -6.22
C GLY A 454 5.34 10.11 -6.30
N LEU A 455 4.50 9.81 -7.28
CA LEU A 455 3.14 10.36 -7.37
C LEU A 455 2.22 9.53 -6.46
N GLY A 456 2.16 9.88 -5.18
CA GLY A 456 1.44 9.15 -4.15
C GLY A 456 2.19 7.93 -3.60
N TRP A 457 2.90 7.19 -4.43
CA TRP A 457 3.72 6.07 -3.97
C TRP A 457 4.80 6.54 -3.00
N TRP A 458 4.92 5.88 -1.85
CA TRP A 458 6.07 6.02 -1.01
C TRP A 458 7.24 5.26 -1.63
N ARG A 459 8.43 5.82 -1.53
CA ARG A 459 9.68 5.23 -2.00
C ARG A 459 10.65 5.05 -0.85
N GLU A 460 11.46 4.00 -0.88
CA GLU A 460 12.57 3.86 0.07
C GLU A 460 13.54 5.05 -0.06
N GLY A 461 13.87 5.42 -1.28
CA GLY A 461 14.86 6.47 -1.53
C GLY A 461 16.21 6.08 -0.93
N ASP A 462 16.83 7.01 -0.20
CA ASP A 462 18.10 6.79 0.48
C ASP A 462 17.89 6.32 1.93
N ASN A 463 17.13 5.25 2.11
CA ASN A 463 16.79 4.65 3.40
C ASN A 463 15.89 5.54 4.29
N GLN A 464 15.06 6.38 3.68
CA GLN A 464 14.18 7.30 4.39
C GLN A 464 12.86 6.67 4.84
N ARG A 465 12.55 5.46 4.36
CA ARG A 465 11.35 4.68 4.72
C ARG A 465 11.69 3.38 5.45
N CYS A 466 12.83 3.31 6.10
CA CYS A 466 13.30 2.11 6.80
C CYS A 466 12.29 1.57 7.82
N TRP A 467 11.51 2.43 8.47
CA TRP A 467 10.43 2.06 9.39
C TRP A 467 9.32 1.22 8.75
N TYR A 468 9.20 1.27 7.43
CA TYR A 468 8.16 0.58 6.67
C TYR A 468 8.72 -0.50 5.75
N PHE A 469 9.89 -0.25 5.15
CA PHE A 469 10.50 -1.15 4.16
C PHE A 469 11.78 -1.82 4.64
N GLY A 470 12.18 -1.59 5.88
CA GLY A 470 13.44 -2.09 6.41
C GLY A 470 14.66 -1.36 5.85
N THR A 471 15.84 -1.76 6.30
CA THR A 471 17.11 -1.08 5.97
C THR A 471 17.78 -1.62 4.70
N GLN A 472 17.29 -2.72 4.12
CA GLN A 472 17.93 -3.43 3.02
C GLN A 472 17.19 -3.29 1.69
N ALA A 473 16.00 -2.68 1.68
CA ALA A 473 15.22 -2.48 0.48
C ALA A 473 15.96 -1.57 -0.51
N PRO A 474 15.94 -1.89 -1.82
CA PRO A 474 16.49 -1.00 -2.84
C PRO A 474 15.81 0.36 -2.85
N SER A 475 16.53 1.41 -3.27
CA SER A 475 16.02 2.78 -3.28
C SER A 475 14.74 2.98 -4.11
N ASN A 476 14.52 2.15 -5.12
CA ASN A 476 13.33 2.17 -5.98
C ASN A 476 12.16 1.30 -5.46
N THR A 477 12.29 0.72 -4.28
CA THR A 477 11.18 0.06 -3.60
C THR A 477 10.07 1.06 -3.35
N ILE A 478 8.84 0.67 -3.65
CA ILE A 478 7.65 1.48 -3.49
C ILE A 478 6.63 0.79 -2.58
N GLY A 479 5.69 1.56 -2.10
CA GLY A 479 4.58 1.05 -1.31
C GLY A 479 3.80 2.16 -0.65
N HIS A 480 3.10 1.80 0.39
CA HIS A 480 2.34 2.70 1.25
C HIS A 480 2.01 2.01 2.57
N GLN A 481 1.64 2.80 3.55
CA GLN A 481 1.14 2.29 4.83
C GLN A 481 -0.29 2.78 5.08
N GLY A 482 -0.97 2.14 6.03
CA GLY A 482 -2.28 2.55 6.50
C GLY A 482 -2.32 2.73 8.02
N TRP A 483 -3.07 3.72 8.48
CA TRP A 483 -3.18 4.07 9.90
C TRP A 483 -3.72 2.93 10.77
N THR A 484 -4.51 2.04 10.21
CA THR A 484 -4.99 0.82 10.88
C THR A 484 -3.92 -0.23 11.13
N GLY A 485 -2.72 -0.06 10.60
CA GLY A 485 -1.59 -0.98 10.71
C GLY A 485 -1.37 -1.85 9.49
N THR A 486 -1.47 -1.29 8.30
CA THR A 486 -1.35 -2.01 7.04
C THR A 486 -0.15 -1.56 6.23
N LEU A 487 0.50 -2.49 5.54
CA LEU A 487 1.69 -2.27 4.72
C LEU A 487 1.55 -2.94 3.36
N THR A 488 1.86 -2.18 2.32
CA THR A 488 2.19 -2.68 0.98
C THR A 488 3.63 -2.32 0.66
N MET A 489 4.42 -3.30 0.26
CA MET A 489 5.81 -3.12 -0.17
C MET A 489 6.05 -3.86 -1.48
N ILE A 490 6.64 -3.18 -2.46
CA ILE A 490 6.93 -3.71 -3.79
C ILE A 490 8.38 -3.41 -4.13
N ASP A 491 9.18 -4.45 -4.28
CA ASP A 491 10.59 -4.36 -4.62
C ASP A 491 10.81 -4.84 -6.06
N PRO A 492 11.07 -3.93 -7.02
CA PRO A 492 11.23 -4.31 -8.41
C PRO A 492 12.59 -4.96 -8.72
N VAL A 493 13.57 -4.86 -7.85
CA VAL A 493 14.88 -5.53 -8.02
C VAL A 493 14.73 -7.03 -7.73
N GLU A 494 14.05 -7.36 -6.64
CA GLU A 494 13.83 -8.76 -6.21
C GLU A 494 12.54 -9.37 -6.80
N ASN A 495 11.79 -8.63 -7.60
CA ASN A 495 10.45 -9.04 -8.05
C ASN A 495 9.58 -9.52 -6.89
N LEU A 496 9.54 -8.73 -5.84
CA LEU A 496 9.00 -9.07 -4.54
C LEU A 496 7.83 -8.16 -4.19
N VAL A 497 6.75 -8.76 -3.72
CA VAL A 497 5.63 -8.07 -3.09
C VAL A 497 5.46 -8.61 -1.69
N VAL A 498 5.37 -7.72 -0.72
CA VAL A 498 5.01 -8.04 0.67
C VAL A 498 3.78 -7.24 1.05
N VAL A 499 2.75 -7.94 1.49
CA VAL A 499 1.57 -7.33 2.09
C VAL A 499 1.45 -7.83 3.53
N TYR A 500 1.41 -6.90 4.47
CA TYR A 500 1.26 -7.19 5.88
C TYR A 500 0.13 -6.33 6.45
N LEU A 501 -0.92 -6.98 6.93
CA LEU A 501 -2.14 -6.33 7.39
C LEU A 501 -2.35 -6.61 8.86
N THR A 502 -2.61 -5.57 9.63
CA THR A 502 -3.03 -5.68 11.02
C THR A 502 -4.27 -4.86 11.28
N ASN A 503 -4.90 -5.10 12.41
CA ASN A 503 -5.93 -4.24 12.98
C ASN A 503 -5.48 -3.73 14.36
N LYS A 504 -4.28 -3.17 14.42
CA LYS A 504 -3.64 -2.73 15.67
C LYS A 504 -4.50 -1.80 16.51
N ILE A 505 -5.40 -1.05 15.89
CA ILE A 505 -6.32 -0.14 16.59
C ILE A 505 -7.54 -0.84 17.19
N ASN A 506 -7.71 -2.14 16.98
CA ASN A 506 -8.66 -2.97 17.74
C ASN A 506 -8.10 -3.27 19.13
N SER A 507 -7.85 -2.23 19.88
CA SER A 507 -7.26 -2.25 21.21
C SER A 507 -7.64 -0.99 21.97
N PRO A 508 -7.53 -0.96 23.32
CA PRO A 508 -7.77 0.25 24.09
C PRO A 508 -6.80 1.38 23.72
N VAL A 509 -7.24 2.63 23.89
CA VAL A 509 -6.35 3.80 23.86
C VAL A 509 -5.43 3.73 25.08
N THR A 510 -4.13 3.89 24.87
CA THR A 510 -3.12 3.74 25.94
C THR A 510 -3.29 4.79 27.03
N ASP A 511 -3.32 6.07 26.63
CA ASP A 511 -3.58 7.20 27.52
C ASP A 511 -4.31 8.28 26.72
N LYS A 512 -5.63 8.30 26.83
CA LYS A 512 -6.46 9.24 26.08
C LYS A 512 -6.27 10.71 26.47
N ALA A 513 -5.76 10.98 27.65
CA ALA A 513 -5.48 12.34 28.09
C ALA A 513 -4.17 12.87 27.48
N ALA A 514 -3.16 12.02 27.35
CA ALA A 514 -1.88 12.37 26.72
C ALA A 514 -1.99 12.42 25.19
N ASN A 515 -2.49 11.33 24.58
CA ASN A 515 -2.68 11.25 23.13
C ASN A 515 -3.82 10.27 22.78
N PRO A 516 -4.99 10.77 22.39
CA PRO A 516 -6.13 9.91 22.08
C PRO A 516 -5.93 9.04 20.84
N ASN A 517 -4.94 9.33 19.99
CA ASN A 517 -4.64 8.56 18.80
C ASN A 517 -3.63 7.43 19.01
N ASN A 518 -3.13 7.24 20.25
CA ASN A 518 -2.26 6.12 20.59
C ASN A 518 -3.05 4.95 21.17
N PHE A 519 -3.08 3.86 20.45
CA PHE A 519 -3.70 2.60 20.85
C PHE A 519 -2.64 1.66 21.42
N ASN A 520 -3.04 0.76 22.32
CA ASN A 520 -2.13 -0.26 22.83
C ASN A 520 -1.46 -1.07 21.71
N GLY A 521 -2.18 -1.36 20.63
CA GLY A 521 -1.64 -2.06 19.49
C GLY A 521 -0.43 -1.38 18.82
N ASN A 522 -0.28 -0.07 18.97
CA ASN A 522 0.87 0.67 18.41
C ASN A 522 2.22 0.31 19.06
N TRP A 523 2.19 -0.22 20.29
CA TRP A 523 3.40 -0.47 21.09
C TRP A 523 3.98 -1.87 20.93
N TYR A 524 3.31 -2.76 20.20
CA TYR A 524 3.77 -4.10 19.92
C TYR A 524 4.77 -4.12 18.75
N THR A 525 5.74 -5.01 18.80
CA THR A 525 6.68 -5.22 17.69
C THR A 525 5.96 -5.57 16.40
N ALA A 526 4.88 -6.34 16.48
CA ALA A 526 4.05 -6.71 15.33
C ALA A 526 3.42 -5.50 14.59
N SER A 527 3.36 -4.32 15.20
CA SER A 527 2.88 -3.10 14.57
C SER A 527 3.98 -2.23 13.96
N THR A 528 5.24 -2.54 14.20
CA THR A 528 6.39 -1.87 13.60
C THR A 528 6.66 -2.46 12.22
N LEU A 529 5.99 -1.97 11.21
CA LEU A 529 5.84 -2.61 9.90
C LEU A 529 7.16 -3.03 9.24
N GLY A 530 8.23 -2.28 9.46
CA GLY A 530 9.56 -2.56 8.91
C GLY A 530 10.20 -3.86 9.36
N PHE A 531 9.79 -4.44 10.50
CA PHE A 531 10.35 -5.71 11.00
C PHE A 531 10.13 -6.87 10.02
N VAL A 532 9.02 -6.84 9.29
CA VAL A 532 8.70 -7.84 8.27
C VAL A 532 9.75 -7.87 7.18
N ALA A 533 10.08 -6.70 6.63
CA ALA A 533 11.10 -6.57 5.60
C ALA A 533 12.49 -6.94 6.13
N GLN A 534 12.84 -6.53 7.35
CA GLN A 534 14.13 -6.87 7.96
C GLN A 534 14.35 -8.37 8.00
N LEU A 535 13.38 -9.13 8.47
CA LEU A 535 13.48 -10.58 8.56
C LEU A 535 13.41 -11.26 7.20
N LEU A 536 12.56 -10.76 6.31
CA LEU A 536 12.44 -11.32 4.97
C LEU A 536 13.73 -11.18 4.16
N TYR A 537 14.35 -10.01 4.17
CA TYR A 537 15.61 -9.80 3.46
C TYR A 537 16.76 -10.63 4.03
N GLN A 538 16.76 -10.88 5.33
CA GLN A 538 17.72 -11.80 5.94
C GLN A 538 17.55 -13.24 5.39
N GLY A 539 16.33 -13.62 5.06
CA GLY A 539 16.04 -14.92 4.47
C GLY A 539 16.34 -15.04 2.97
N LEU A 540 16.62 -13.93 2.29
CA LEU A 540 16.93 -13.94 0.85
C LEU A 540 18.39 -14.34 0.62
N GLN A 541 18.62 -15.47 -0.06
CA GLN A 541 19.96 -16.05 -0.27
C GLN A 541 20.93 -15.16 -1.02
N ASN A 542 20.44 -14.17 -1.76
CA ASN A 542 21.26 -13.31 -2.61
C ASN A 542 21.73 -12.01 -1.92
N HIS A 543 21.31 -11.75 -0.69
CA HIS A 543 21.60 -10.48 -0.05
C HIS A 543 22.88 -10.44 0.75
N GLY A 544 23.56 -11.55 0.97
CA GLY A 544 24.79 -11.58 1.77
C GLY A 544 24.61 -10.87 3.11
N THR A 545 23.41 -10.93 3.67
CA THR A 545 22.98 -10.12 4.79
C THR A 545 23.73 -10.52 6.04
N ASP A 546 24.29 -9.53 6.71
CA ASP A 546 24.77 -9.72 8.05
C ASP A 546 23.58 -10.00 8.98
N PRO A 547 23.46 -11.20 9.58
CA PRO A 547 22.38 -11.53 10.50
C PRO A 547 22.23 -10.50 11.64
N ASN A 548 23.32 -9.82 11.99
CA ASN A 548 23.30 -8.78 13.01
C ASN A 548 22.39 -7.61 12.68
N ASN A 549 22.29 -7.25 11.41
CA ASN A 549 21.49 -6.09 11.01
C ASN A 549 20.00 -6.27 11.29
N ALA A 550 19.45 -7.47 11.08
CA ALA A 550 18.03 -7.73 11.36
C ALA A 550 17.74 -7.69 12.86
N TYR A 551 18.57 -8.33 13.68
CA TYR A 551 18.40 -8.31 15.14
C TYR A 551 18.62 -6.91 15.71
N SER A 552 19.64 -6.19 15.25
CA SER A 552 19.93 -4.82 15.70
C SER A 552 18.76 -3.89 15.38
N ALA A 553 18.23 -3.92 14.15
CA ALA A 553 17.11 -3.09 13.77
C ALA A 553 15.84 -3.41 14.57
N LEU A 554 15.55 -4.69 14.83
CA LEU A 554 14.42 -5.08 15.66
C LEU A 554 14.57 -4.60 17.11
N LEU A 555 15.78 -4.67 17.66
CA LEU A 555 16.08 -4.20 19.01
C LEU A 555 15.98 -2.69 19.12
N GLU A 556 16.45 -1.96 18.12
CA GLU A 556 16.28 -0.51 18.03
C GLU A 556 14.79 -0.13 17.98
N ASP A 557 13.99 -0.79 17.13
CA ASP A 557 12.56 -0.56 17.04
C ASP A 557 11.84 -0.81 18.37
N MET A 558 12.20 -1.87 19.08
CA MET A 558 11.68 -2.15 20.43
C MET A 558 12.08 -1.07 21.42
N ALA A 559 13.34 -0.65 21.39
CA ALA A 559 13.86 0.36 22.27
C ALA A 559 13.16 1.70 22.04
N GLU A 560 12.97 2.11 20.80
CA GLU A 560 12.29 3.36 20.47
C GLU A 560 10.81 3.32 20.83
N SER A 561 10.11 2.23 20.58
CA SER A 561 8.71 2.06 20.99
C SER A 561 8.57 2.18 22.50
N LYS A 562 9.44 1.55 23.26
CA LYS A 562 9.43 1.62 24.72
C LYS A 562 9.79 3.02 25.23
N PHE A 563 10.80 3.64 24.63
CA PHE A 563 11.18 5.01 24.96
C PHE A 563 10.03 6.00 24.71
N ALA A 564 9.33 5.87 23.58
CA ALA A 564 8.17 6.71 23.29
C ALA A 564 7.06 6.53 24.33
N LEU A 565 6.78 5.29 24.75
CA LEU A 565 5.78 5.02 25.78
C LEU A 565 6.15 5.68 27.12
N VAL A 566 7.42 5.60 27.51
CA VAL A 566 7.91 6.26 28.74
C VAL A 566 7.92 7.77 28.60
N ALA A 567 8.34 8.30 27.45
CA ALA A 567 8.43 9.75 27.20
C ALA A 567 7.04 10.43 27.17
N GLU A 568 5.99 9.73 26.79
CA GLU A 568 4.61 10.21 26.81
C GLU A 568 3.97 10.17 28.24
N GLY A 569 4.75 9.89 29.26
CA GLY A 569 4.33 9.91 30.65
C GLY A 569 3.62 8.64 31.14
N GLY A 570 3.66 7.59 30.33
CA GLY A 570 3.07 6.31 30.72
C GLY A 570 3.99 5.52 31.64
N SER A 571 3.63 5.35 32.92
CA SER A 571 4.18 4.26 33.72
C SER A 571 3.37 3.00 33.46
N VAL A 572 3.98 2.00 32.82
CA VAL A 572 3.33 0.73 32.54
C VAL A 572 3.78 -0.28 33.58
N PRO A 573 2.87 -0.93 34.35
CA PRO A 573 3.29 -1.92 35.34
C PRO A 573 3.88 -3.16 34.67
N ALA A 574 4.76 -3.88 35.38
CA ALA A 574 5.41 -5.10 34.90
C ALA A 574 4.43 -6.19 34.41
N THR A 575 3.23 -6.17 34.93
CA THR A 575 2.14 -7.11 34.56
C THR A 575 1.38 -6.68 33.29
N HIS A 576 1.65 -5.50 32.77
CA HIS A 576 0.94 -5.01 31.60
C HIS A 576 1.25 -5.86 30.36
N PRO A 577 0.24 -6.19 29.51
CA PRO A 577 0.46 -7.02 28.32
C PRO A 577 1.57 -6.53 27.40
N LEU A 578 1.75 -5.23 27.23
CA LEU A 578 2.82 -4.63 26.40
C LEU A 578 4.22 -4.98 26.90
N VAL A 579 4.41 -5.00 28.23
CA VAL A 579 5.69 -5.35 28.85
C VAL A 579 5.95 -6.84 28.69
N ARG A 580 4.94 -7.66 28.95
CA ARG A 580 5.06 -9.11 28.78
C ARG A 580 5.32 -9.48 27.32
N SER A 581 4.71 -8.79 26.38
CA SER A 581 5.02 -8.96 24.96
C SER A 581 6.48 -8.63 24.66
N GLY A 582 7.01 -7.52 25.18
CA GLY A 582 8.42 -7.16 25.00
C GLY A 582 9.38 -8.24 25.48
N TYR A 583 9.16 -8.80 26.67
CA TYR A 583 9.95 -9.93 27.18
C TYR A 583 9.83 -11.17 26.28
N ALA A 584 8.61 -11.52 25.86
CA ALA A 584 8.38 -12.70 25.01
C ALA A 584 9.06 -12.57 23.65
N VAL A 585 9.05 -11.38 23.05
CA VAL A 585 9.74 -11.10 21.78
C VAL A 585 11.26 -11.21 21.95
N LEU A 586 11.82 -10.66 23.00
CA LEU A 586 13.27 -10.81 23.29
C LEU A 586 13.65 -12.27 23.52
N GLU A 587 12.82 -13.03 24.22
CA GLU A 587 13.02 -14.48 24.41
C GLU A 587 13.03 -15.22 23.06
N ALA A 588 12.06 -14.92 22.19
CA ALA A 588 11.98 -15.51 20.85
C ALA A 588 13.22 -15.19 20.01
N MET A 589 13.67 -13.94 20.02
CA MET A 589 14.88 -13.51 19.32
C MET A 589 16.12 -14.21 19.82
N ALA A 590 16.31 -14.30 21.13
CA ALA A 590 17.45 -14.98 21.75
C ALA A 590 17.44 -16.49 21.45
N ALA A 591 16.29 -17.14 21.52
CA ALA A 591 16.14 -18.55 21.20
C ALA A 591 16.43 -18.84 19.73
N HIS A 592 15.94 -18.00 18.83
CA HIS A 592 16.17 -18.14 17.39
C HIS A 592 17.64 -17.93 17.04
N ALA A 593 18.28 -16.88 17.56
CA ALA A 593 19.70 -16.65 17.34
C ALA A 593 20.57 -17.82 17.84
N ASN A 594 20.21 -18.40 18.98
CA ASN A 594 20.89 -19.57 19.52
C ASN A 594 20.72 -20.83 18.65
N SER A 595 19.50 -21.08 18.15
CA SER A 595 19.21 -22.25 17.33
C SER A 595 19.83 -22.18 15.93
N THR A 596 19.94 -20.99 15.36
CA THR A 596 20.52 -20.74 14.04
C THR A 596 22.02 -20.44 14.09
N HIS A 597 22.62 -20.41 15.29
CA HIS A 597 24.00 -19.98 15.53
C HIS A 597 24.30 -18.56 14.97
N SER A 598 23.28 -17.71 14.94
CA SER A 598 23.41 -16.32 14.52
C SER A 598 23.97 -15.47 15.64
N TYR A 599 24.84 -14.53 15.28
CA TYR A 599 25.34 -13.56 16.23
C TYR A 599 24.27 -12.51 16.56
N MET A 600 24.17 -12.16 17.85
CA MET A 600 23.34 -11.05 18.32
C MET A 600 24.21 -10.09 19.12
N ASP A 601 24.17 -8.80 18.79
CA ASP A 601 24.92 -7.80 19.53
C ASP A 601 24.35 -7.66 20.95
N ARG A 602 25.16 -8.02 21.94
CA ARG A 602 24.75 -7.98 23.36
C ARG A 602 24.42 -6.57 23.85
N ASN A 603 25.05 -5.56 23.28
CA ASN A 603 24.82 -4.19 23.71
C ASN A 603 23.40 -3.75 23.35
N TYR A 604 22.97 -3.98 22.12
CA TYR A 604 21.60 -3.68 21.70
C TYR A 604 20.57 -4.48 22.50
N PHE A 605 20.86 -5.75 22.80
CA PHE A 605 19.97 -6.57 23.60
C PHE A 605 19.88 -6.07 25.05
N ASN A 606 21.00 -5.67 25.63
CA ASN A 606 21.04 -5.09 26.97
C ASN A 606 20.33 -3.74 27.03
N ASP A 607 20.43 -2.92 25.99
CA ASP A 607 19.71 -1.65 25.89
C ASP A 607 18.20 -1.89 25.88
N ALA A 608 17.72 -2.85 25.08
CA ALA A 608 16.31 -3.24 25.06
C ALA A 608 15.85 -3.78 26.43
N LEU A 609 16.68 -4.61 27.10
CA LEU A 609 16.38 -5.07 28.45
C LEU A 609 16.34 -3.93 29.46
N THR A 610 17.24 -2.97 29.36
CA THR A 610 17.27 -1.81 30.27
C THR A 610 15.99 -0.99 30.16
N LEU A 611 15.46 -0.83 28.96
CA LEU A 611 14.19 -0.14 28.75
C LEU A 611 12.98 -0.90 29.35
N LEU A 612 13.06 -2.22 29.43
CA LEU A 612 12.05 -3.06 30.09
C LEU A 612 12.28 -3.14 31.61
N ASP A 613 13.50 -2.87 32.10
CA ASP A 613 13.87 -3.02 33.51
C ASP A 613 13.08 -2.09 34.44
N ASP A 614 12.65 -0.94 33.96
CA ASP A 614 11.77 -0.02 34.71
C ASP A 614 10.45 -0.68 35.13
N THR A 615 10.06 -1.74 34.48
CA THR A 615 8.86 -2.50 34.79
C THR A 615 9.11 -3.64 35.78
N ARG A 616 10.37 -3.97 36.04
CA ARG A 616 10.92 -4.82 37.11
C ARG A 616 10.27 -6.17 37.32
N ASP A 617 10.04 -6.90 36.25
CA ASP A 617 9.80 -8.32 36.35
C ASP A 617 11.15 -9.05 36.49
N ALA A 618 11.59 -9.22 37.76
CA ALA A 618 12.92 -9.74 38.06
C ALA A 618 13.10 -11.18 37.57
N GLU A 619 12.04 -11.98 37.53
CA GLU A 619 12.09 -13.36 37.04
C GLU A 619 12.31 -13.43 35.55
N GLU A 620 11.54 -12.68 34.76
CA GLU A 620 11.68 -12.59 33.32
C GLU A 620 13.06 -12.03 32.93
N LEU A 621 13.49 -10.99 33.61
CA LEU A 621 14.81 -10.37 33.39
C LEU A 621 15.96 -11.36 33.66
N ALA A 622 15.88 -12.12 34.75
CA ALA A 622 16.88 -13.15 35.07
C ALA A 622 16.92 -14.26 34.02
N LYS A 623 15.77 -14.68 33.53
CA LYS A 623 15.64 -15.66 32.44
C LYS A 623 16.32 -15.21 31.17
N LEU A 624 16.07 -13.99 30.73
CA LEU A 624 16.67 -13.41 29.52
C LEU A 624 18.17 -13.23 29.66
N LYS A 625 18.65 -12.73 30.79
CA LYS A 625 20.09 -12.61 31.07
C LYS A 625 20.80 -13.97 31.02
N LYS A 626 20.16 -15.03 31.52
CA LYS A 626 20.68 -16.39 31.44
C LYS A 626 20.76 -16.89 29.99
N MET A 627 19.78 -16.57 29.16
CA MET A 627 19.80 -16.92 27.74
C MET A 627 20.93 -16.20 27.00
N LEU A 628 21.15 -14.91 27.29
CA LEU A 628 22.25 -14.13 26.73
C LEU A 628 23.65 -14.68 27.04
N ASN A 629 23.82 -15.28 28.19
CA ASN A 629 25.12 -15.85 28.57
C ASN A 629 25.54 -17.07 27.73
N LYS A 630 24.69 -17.52 26.81
CA LYS A 630 24.98 -18.59 25.86
C LYS A 630 25.59 -18.10 24.54
N PHE A 631 25.66 -16.77 24.31
CA PHE A 631 26.23 -16.14 23.12
C PHE A 631 27.67 -15.75 23.28
#